data_999a945bad8be890d067e9a2eea0265a
#
_entry.id   999a945bad8be890d067e9a2eea0265a
#
_cell.length_a   1.000
_cell.length_b   1.000
_cell.length_c   1.000
_cell.angle_alpha   90.00
_cell.angle_beta   90.00
_cell.angle_gamma   90.00
#
_symmetry.space_group_name_H-M   'P 1'
#
loop_
_entity.id
_entity.type
_entity.pdbx_description
1 polymer ?
#
loop_
_entity_poly.entity_id
_entity_poly.type
_entity_poly.pdbx_seq_one_letter_code
_entity_poly.pdbx_strand_id
1 'polypeptide(L)'
;MASDVKAMTQVVSPPASAAAKEIGGDVARKVRATAKKTMDDVAMTPFLRKITFFSSGGSFLDGYVLSLIGVALTQIVPAFGLTDDWSAAIGASVLVGIFAGTIAGGYLTDIIGRKKMFIIDLVAIGLFSLLSVFVAEAWQLVAARFFIGVFVGADYPIATSLIAEFTPKEHRSISMGMVSAAWYLGATVAAVVGYGLYGMEDGWKWMLGSAVVPCVVLLIGRHDIPESPLWLASKGRVAEARAVVDRVFGPDVELAPAKPAGKTPLATLMRGEYLKRMVFLGVFILCQVVPMYAIYTFGPEIMAAFGLGEGHEAILGESAVSLFFLVGSIPAMFWLNSMGRRPLLLMSFALMAAGLLVLGLWPTAPVTVIILAFGLYAFFSGGPGILQWLYPNELFPTEVRATAVGVAIGFSRIGTIAATYGTPLALDAWGVGPVMLVAAGLVLLGLVLSYFLAPETRGKSLAETSGIDDR
;
A
#
# COMPACT_ATOMS: atom_id res chain seq x y z
N MET A 1 -2.77 -87.94 -24.53
CA MET A 1 -1.64 -87.23 -24.02
C MET A 1 -1.78 -85.77 -24.38
N ALA A 2 -2.63 -85.05 -23.72
CA ALA A 2 -2.78 -83.58 -23.83
C ALA A 2 -3.87 -83.14 -22.84
N SER A 3 -3.64 -83.29 -21.55
CA SER A 3 -4.63 -82.92 -20.54
C SER A 3 -4.09 -82.48 -19.17
N ASP A 4 -2.81 -82.07 -19.06
CA ASP A 4 -2.28 -81.73 -17.74
C ASP A 4 -1.35 -80.45 -17.69
N VAL A 5 -1.68 -79.38 -18.43
CA VAL A 5 -0.95 -78.09 -18.35
C VAL A 5 -1.92 -76.91 -18.22
N LYS A 6 -2.94 -77.07 -17.37
CA LYS A 6 -3.87 -75.90 -17.14
C LYS A 6 -4.24 -75.69 -15.67
N ALA A 7 -3.35 -75.92 -14.74
CA ALA A 7 -3.65 -75.76 -13.33
C ALA A 7 -2.51 -75.13 -12.52
N MET A 8 -1.79 -74.13 -13.06
CA MET A 8 -0.81 -73.36 -12.28
C MET A 8 -0.63 -71.94 -12.79
N THR A 9 -1.66 -71.12 -12.73
CA THR A 9 -1.49 -69.61 -12.84
C THR A 9 -2.70 -68.91 -12.25
N GLN A 10 -2.82 -68.92 -10.96
CA GLN A 10 -3.56 -67.90 -10.22
C GLN A 10 -2.89 -67.66 -8.87
N VAL A 11 -1.73 -67.01 -8.90
CA VAL A 11 -1.25 -66.24 -7.75
C VAL A 11 -1.72 -64.85 -8.01
N VAL A 12 -2.82 -64.44 -7.33
CA VAL A 12 -3.35 -63.09 -7.31
C VAL A 12 -2.35 -62.25 -6.55
N SER A 13 -1.55 -61.47 -7.25
CA SER A 13 -0.76 -60.40 -6.68
C SER A 13 -1.71 -59.24 -6.30
N PRO A 14 -1.71 -58.73 -5.07
CA PRO A 14 -2.48 -57.54 -4.74
C PRO A 14 -1.96 -56.35 -5.54
N PRO A 15 -2.83 -55.40 -5.89
CA PRO A 15 -2.44 -54.29 -6.76
C PRO A 15 -1.37 -53.43 -6.08
N ALA A 16 -0.18 -53.43 -6.62
CA ALA A 16 0.99 -52.65 -6.17
C ALA A 16 0.71 -51.14 -6.05
N SER A 17 -0.42 -50.67 -6.59
CA SER A 17 -0.82 -49.27 -6.54
C SER A 17 -1.42 -48.81 -5.19
N ALA A 18 -2.05 -49.72 -4.43
CA ALA A 18 -2.66 -49.37 -3.12
C ALA A 18 -1.59 -49.31 -2.03
N ALA A 19 -0.69 -50.31 -2.01
CA ALA A 19 0.42 -50.34 -1.06
C ALA A 19 1.43 -49.21 -1.29
N ALA A 20 1.69 -48.83 -2.55
CA ALA A 20 2.55 -47.66 -2.86
C ALA A 20 1.91 -46.33 -2.48
N LYS A 21 0.59 -46.17 -2.53
CA LYS A 21 -0.12 -44.99 -2.05
C LYS A 21 -0.16 -44.91 -0.53
N GLU A 22 -0.32 -46.02 0.19
CA GLU A 22 -0.28 -46.03 1.65
C GLU A 22 1.14 -45.77 2.19
N ILE A 23 2.16 -46.43 1.62
CA ILE A 23 3.56 -46.19 2.00
C ILE A 23 3.98 -44.74 1.67
N GLY A 24 3.58 -44.22 0.54
CA GLY A 24 3.80 -42.78 0.18
C GLY A 24 3.09 -41.81 1.12
N GLY A 25 1.86 -42.15 1.53
CA GLY A 25 1.08 -41.38 2.49
C GLY A 25 1.69 -41.36 3.90
N ASP A 26 2.17 -42.52 4.37
CA ASP A 26 2.78 -42.65 5.70
C ASP A 26 4.20 -42.04 5.75
N VAL A 27 4.98 -42.20 4.69
CA VAL A 27 6.28 -41.52 4.54
C VAL A 27 6.11 -39.99 4.42
N ALA A 28 5.13 -39.52 3.62
CA ALA A 28 4.80 -38.12 3.53
C ALA A 28 4.28 -37.54 4.87
N ARG A 29 3.52 -38.34 5.64
CA ARG A 29 3.03 -37.99 6.96
C ARG A 29 4.14 -37.94 8.02
N LYS A 30 5.07 -38.89 7.96
CA LYS A 30 6.28 -38.94 8.82
C LYS A 30 7.27 -37.82 8.46
N VAL A 31 7.48 -37.54 7.18
CA VAL A 31 8.31 -36.43 6.71
C VAL A 31 7.66 -35.07 7.11
N ARG A 32 6.34 -34.94 7.04
CA ARG A 32 5.63 -33.77 7.57
C ARG A 32 5.69 -33.66 9.11
N ALA A 33 5.68 -34.77 9.83
CA ALA A 33 5.77 -34.79 11.29
C ALA A 33 7.18 -34.52 11.80
N THR A 34 8.22 -34.72 10.98
CA THR A 34 9.63 -34.39 11.28
C THR A 34 10.09 -33.05 10.69
N ALA A 35 9.29 -32.45 9.79
CA ALA A 35 9.57 -31.10 9.31
C ALA A 35 9.33 -30.11 10.44
N LYS A 36 10.40 -29.50 10.92
CA LYS A 36 10.28 -28.42 11.91
C LYS A 36 9.42 -27.29 11.38
N LYS A 37 8.53 -26.74 12.20
CA LYS A 37 7.64 -25.64 11.82
C LYS A 37 8.48 -24.41 11.46
N THR A 38 8.10 -23.75 10.37
CA THR A 38 8.66 -22.45 10.01
C THR A 38 7.76 -21.31 10.54
N MET A 39 8.25 -20.09 10.55
CA MET A 39 7.44 -18.91 10.92
C MET A 39 6.18 -18.76 10.05
N ASP A 40 6.22 -19.27 8.81
CA ASP A 40 5.10 -19.24 7.87
C ASP A 40 3.98 -20.25 8.20
N ASP A 41 4.27 -21.28 8.99
CA ASP A 41 3.36 -22.39 9.29
C ASP A 41 2.66 -22.26 10.66
N VAL A 42 2.89 -21.13 11.35
CA VAL A 42 2.28 -20.86 12.66
C VAL A 42 0.89 -20.26 12.50
N ALA A 43 -0.01 -20.56 13.44
CA ALA A 43 -1.33 -19.94 13.48
C ALA A 43 -1.24 -18.45 13.87
N MET A 44 -2.16 -17.64 13.37
CA MET A 44 -2.23 -16.21 13.67
C MET A 44 -2.61 -15.97 15.14
N THR A 45 -1.65 -15.61 15.97
CA THR A 45 -1.84 -15.33 17.40
C THR A 45 -2.35 -13.90 17.63
N PRO A 46 -2.94 -13.58 18.83
CA PRO A 46 -3.31 -12.20 19.16
C PRO A 46 -2.12 -11.23 19.12
N PHE A 47 -0.92 -11.68 19.46
CA PHE A 47 0.28 -10.86 19.39
C PHE A 47 0.70 -10.55 17.95
N LEU A 48 0.63 -11.53 17.04
CA LEU A 48 0.87 -11.32 15.61
C LEU A 48 -0.15 -10.37 14.99
N ARG A 49 -1.43 -10.46 15.39
CA ARG A 49 -2.47 -9.50 15.00
C ARG A 49 -2.15 -8.09 15.48
N LYS A 50 -1.67 -7.94 16.73
CA LYS A 50 -1.20 -6.66 17.28
C LYS A 50 -0.07 -6.08 16.44
N ILE A 51 0.95 -6.89 16.10
CA ILE A 51 2.07 -6.46 15.24
C ILE A 51 1.53 -5.97 13.89
N THR A 52 0.68 -6.75 13.21
CA THR A 52 0.11 -6.38 11.90
C THR A 52 -0.68 -5.08 11.99
N PHE A 53 -1.53 -4.92 12.99
CA PHE A 53 -2.35 -3.73 13.18
C PHE A 53 -1.50 -2.46 13.39
N PHE A 54 -0.56 -2.48 14.33
CA PHE A 54 0.28 -1.32 14.61
C PHE A 54 1.35 -1.07 13.53
N SER A 55 1.73 -2.10 12.77
CA SER A 55 2.59 -1.91 11.58
C SER A 55 1.82 -1.22 10.44
N SER A 56 0.53 -1.48 10.27
CA SER A 56 -0.32 -0.76 9.31
C SER A 56 -0.58 0.70 9.71
N GLY A 57 -0.27 1.08 10.95
CA GLY A 57 -0.51 2.43 11.47
C GLY A 57 0.29 3.53 10.78
N GLY A 58 1.46 3.22 10.20
CA GLY A 58 2.19 4.19 9.39
C GLY A 58 1.41 4.59 8.14
N SER A 59 0.79 3.63 7.48
CA SER A 59 -0.11 3.92 6.35
C SER A 59 -1.34 4.74 6.77
N PHE A 60 -1.87 4.51 7.97
CA PHE A 60 -2.91 5.37 8.53
C PHE A 60 -2.44 6.83 8.66
N LEU A 61 -1.24 7.06 9.21
CA LEU A 61 -0.65 8.39 9.33
C LEU A 61 -0.42 9.06 7.98
N ASP A 62 0.03 8.31 6.99
CA ASP A 62 0.20 8.84 5.62
C ASP A 62 -1.13 9.34 5.06
N GLY A 63 -2.17 8.51 5.08
CA GLY A 63 -3.51 8.92 4.65
C GLY A 63 -4.05 10.11 5.44
N TYR A 64 -3.81 10.14 6.75
CA TYR A 64 -4.23 11.22 7.63
C TYR A 64 -3.55 12.55 7.28
N VAL A 65 -2.23 12.58 7.19
CA VAL A 65 -1.45 13.80 6.93
C VAL A 65 -1.68 14.34 5.52
N LEU A 66 -1.85 13.43 4.54
CA LEU A 66 -2.09 13.81 3.15
C LEU A 66 -3.49 14.40 2.92
N SER A 67 -4.51 13.82 3.54
CA SER A 67 -5.89 14.32 3.36
C SER A 67 -6.14 15.59 4.17
N LEU A 68 -5.58 15.66 5.38
CA LEU A 68 -5.82 16.81 6.28
C LEU A 68 -5.36 18.13 5.69
N ILE A 69 -4.31 18.13 4.86
CA ILE A 69 -3.83 19.34 4.23
C ILE A 69 -4.83 19.93 3.24
N GLY A 70 -5.62 19.12 2.55
CA GLY A 70 -6.65 19.60 1.64
C GLY A 70 -7.65 20.51 2.36
N VAL A 71 -8.10 20.08 3.54
CA VAL A 71 -8.97 20.91 4.37
C VAL A 71 -8.23 22.12 4.94
N ALA A 72 -6.99 21.94 5.44
CA ALA A 72 -6.22 23.01 6.03
C ALA A 72 -5.88 24.12 5.01
N LEU A 73 -5.60 23.78 3.75
CA LEU A 73 -5.29 24.75 2.69
C LEU A 73 -6.40 25.77 2.47
N THR A 74 -7.68 25.38 2.62
CA THR A 74 -8.81 26.30 2.48
C THR A 74 -8.76 27.47 3.48
N GLN A 75 -8.09 27.27 4.64
CA GLN A 75 -7.85 28.32 5.63
C GLN A 75 -6.44 28.93 5.49
N ILE A 76 -5.43 28.16 5.13
CA ILE A 76 -4.04 28.61 5.01
C ILE A 76 -3.88 29.60 3.86
N VAL A 77 -4.48 29.31 2.70
CA VAL A 77 -4.38 30.16 1.51
C VAL A 77 -4.86 31.59 1.79
N PRO A 78 -6.06 31.82 2.32
CA PRO A 78 -6.50 33.19 2.65
C PRO A 78 -5.74 33.78 3.83
N ALA A 79 -5.34 32.97 4.84
CA ALA A 79 -4.64 33.50 6.03
C ALA A 79 -3.26 34.08 5.72
N PHE A 80 -2.55 33.48 4.76
CA PHE A 80 -1.21 33.92 4.34
C PHE A 80 -1.23 34.73 3.02
N GLY A 81 -2.39 34.88 2.35
CA GLY A 81 -2.48 35.52 1.04
C GLY A 81 -1.69 34.79 -0.04
N LEU A 82 -1.76 33.45 -0.05
CA LEU A 82 -0.94 32.61 -0.92
C LEU A 82 -1.47 32.62 -2.35
N THR A 83 -0.52 32.47 -3.29
CA THR A 83 -0.81 32.17 -4.70
C THR A 83 -0.99 30.67 -4.91
N ASP A 84 -1.52 30.27 -6.07
CA ASP A 84 -1.68 28.86 -6.46
C ASP A 84 -0.35 28.12 -6.48
N ASP A 85 0.76 28.78 -6.84
CA ASP A 85 2.11 28.21 -6.76
C ASP A 85 2.50 27.78 -5.34
N TRP A 86 2.17 28.60 -4.34
CA TRP A 86 2.42 28.24 -2.94
C TRP A 86 1.51 27.12 -2.46
N SER A 87 0.23 27.14 -2.84
CA SER A 87 -0.72 26.05 -2.56
C SER A 87 -0.23 24.73 -3.16
N ALA A 88 0.19 24.78 -4.42
CA ALA A 88 0.78 23.64 -5.13
C ALA A 88 2.05 23.14 -4.44
N ALA A 89 2.96 24.05 -4.06
CA ALA A 89 4.22 23.68 -3.38
C ALA A 89 3.96 23.04 -2.00
N ILE A 90 3.03 23.57 -1.21
CA ILE A 90 2.63 23.01 0.08
C ILE A 90 2.03 21.62 -0.11
N GLY A 91 1.13 21.44 -1.09
CA GLY A 91 0.52 20.15 -1.40
C GLY A 91 1.54 19.10 -1.84
N ALA A 92 2.45 19.47 -2.76
CA ALA A 92 3.43 18.56 -3.34
C ALA A 92 4.64 18.25 -2.42
N SER A 93 4.98 19.13 -1.48
CA SER A 93 6.21 19.02 -0.68
C SER A 93 6.32 17.73 0.10
N VAL A 94 5.23 17.24 0.67
CA VAL A 94 5.21 15.96 1.39
C VAL A 94 5.50 14.78 0.45
N LEU A 95 5.04 14.83 -0.80
CA LEU A 95 5.29 13.77 -1.78
C LEU A 95 6.76 13.74 -2.23
N VAL A 96 7.38 14.91 -2.36
CA VAL A 96 8.84 15.04 -2.58
C VAL A 96 9.59 14.44 -1.39
N GLY A 97 9.15 14.72 -0.18
CA GLY A 97 9.67 14.11 1.04
C GLY A 97 9.52 12.59 1.04
N ILE A 98 8.34 12.05 0.70
CA ILE A 98 8.09 10.60 0.61
C ILE A 98 9.05 9.95 -0.40
N PHE A 99 9.24 10.56 -1.57
CA PHE A 99 10.18 10.06 -2.57
C PHE A 99 11.60 9.96 -2.00
N ALA A 100 12.10 11.03 -1.39
CA ALA A 100 13.42 11.04 -0.77
C ALA A 100 13.52 10.05 0.41
N GLY A 101 12.49 10.01 1.25
CA GLY A 101 12.41 9.14 2.42
C GLY A 101 12.35 7.66 2.09
N THR A 102 11.65 7.28 1.03
CA THR A 102 11.58 5.87 0.59
C THR A 102 12.97 5.37 0.16
N ILE A 103 13.77 6.19 -0.50
CA ILE A 103 15.12 5.85 -0.92
C ILE A 103 16.08 5.80 0.28
N ALA A 104 16.12 6.88 1.08
CA ALA A 104 17.01 6.99 2.21
C ALA A 104 16.63 6.05 3.36
N GLY A 105 15.32 5.92 3.62
CA GLY A 105 14.78 5.15 4.74
C GLY A 105 15.07 3.65 4.61
N GLY A 106 14.98 3.08 3.42
CA GLY A 106 15.36 1.68 3.18
C GLY A 106 16.82 1.42 3.60
N TYR A 107 17.75 2.28 3.16
CA TYR A 107 19.17 2.17 3.52
C TYR A 107 19.43 2.37 5.02
N LEU A 108 18.82 3.40 5.62
CA LEU A 108 18.95 3.68 7.05
C LEU A 108 18.38 2.55 7.92
N THR A 109 17.25 2.00 7.50
CA THR A 109 16.61 0.88 8.21
C THR A 109 17.50 -0.37 8.24
N ASP A 110 18.19 -0.64 7.17
CA ASP A 110 19.14 -1.77 7.10
C ASP A 110 20.35 -1.57 8.03
N ILE A 111 20.75 -0.33 8.31
CA ILE A 111 21.87 0.00 9.21
C ILE A 111 21.41 0.02 10.68
N ILE A 112 20.40 0.82 10.98
CA ILE A 112 19.97 1.19 12.33
C ILE A 112 19.11 0.10 12.98
N GLY A 113 18.35 -0.65 12.17
CA GLY A 113 17.36 -1.64 12.60
C GLY A 113 15.92 -1.16 12.38
N ARG A 114 15.04 -2.12 12.19
CA ARG A 114 13.66 -1.85 11.83
C ARG A 114 12.86 -1.25 12.98
N LYS A 115 13.01 -1.80 14.20
CA LYS A 115 12.33 -1.29 15.39
C LYS A 115 12.72 0.15 15.72
N LYS A 116 14.02 0.47 15.65
CA LYS A 116 14.50 1.82 15.99
C LYS A 116 13.99 2.84 14.98
N MET A 117 14.08 2.54 13.68
CA MET A 117 13.56 3.42 12.65
C MET A 117 12.05 3.58 12.76
N PHE A 118 11.32 2.53 13.11
CA PHE A 118 9.88 2.49 13.32
C PHE A 118 9.38 3.35 14.51
N ILE A 119 10.27 3.76 15.40
CA ILE A 119 10.02 4.71 16.47
C ILE A 119 10.46 6.11 16.05
N ILE A 120 11.63 6.23 15.40
CA ILE A 120 12.19 7.52 14.96
C ILE A 120 11.26 8.22 13.98
N ASP A 121 10.66 7.49 13.03
CA ASP A 121 9.73 8.04 12.04
C ASP A 121 8.49 8.64 12.71
N LEU A 122 7.87 7.93 13.65
CA LEU A 122 6.69 8.46 14.38
C LEU A 122 7.02 9.69 15.22
N VAL A 123 8.16 9.67 15.92
CA VAL A 123 8.61 10.83 16.72
C VAL A 123 8.85 12.01 15.82
N ALA A 124 9.49 11.81 14.67
CA ALA A 124 9.78 12.87 13.73
C ALA A 124 8.50 13.40 13.05
N ILE A 125 7.59 12.54 12.60
CA ILE A 125 6.29 12.96 12.06
C ILE A 125 5.53 13.80 13.09
N GLY A 126 5.43 13.33 14.33
CA GLY A 126 4.79 14.06 15.42
C GLY A 126 5.45 15.42 15.70
N LEU A 127 6.79 15.45 15.73
CA LEU A 127 7.55 16.69 15.94
C LEU A 127 7.31 17.72 14.83
N PHE A 128 7.44 17.33 13.55
CA PHE A 128 7.22 18.26 12.44
C PHE A 128 5.75 18.65 12.29
N SER A 129 4.80 17.78 12.67
CA SER A 129 3.39 18.15 12.77
C SER A 129 3.14 19.18 13.87
N LEU A 130 3.79 19.04 15.02
CA LEU A 130 3.72 20.03 16.09
C LEU A 130 4.38 21.35 15.68
N LEU A 131 5.54 21.29 15.01
CA LEU A 131 6.23 22.48 14.50
C LEU A 131 5.38 23.24 13.46
N SER A 132 4.55 22.52 12.69
CA SER A 132 3.63 23.12 11.72
C SER A 132 2.59 24.05 12.37
N VAL A 133 2.32 23.92 13.66
CA VAL A 133 1.42 24.81 14.41
C VAL A 133 2.00 26.23 14.58
N PHE A 134 3.33 26.32 14.61
CA PHE A 134 4.06 27.57 14.90
C PHE A 134 4.61 28.27 13.66
N VAL A 135 4.25 27.81 12.45
CA VAL A 135 4.74 28.44 11.22
C VAL A 135 4.14 29.83 11.04
N ALA A 136 4.99 30.76 10.62
CA ALA A 136 4.63 32.14 10.35
C ALA A 136 4.70 32.49 8.86
N GLU A 137 5.35 31.66 8.06
CA GLU A 137 5.56 31.86 6.63
C GLU A 137 5.37 30.56 5.84
N ALA A 138 4.92 30.66 4.58
CA ALA A 138 4.60 29.52 3.72
C ALA A 138 5.79 28.55 3.53
N TRP A 139 7.01 29.06 3.36
CA TRP A 139 8.19 28.21 3.17
C TRP A 139 8.49 27.29 4.37
N GLN A 140 8.16 27.76 5.61
CA GLN A 140 8.32 26.95 6.81
C GLN A 140 7.36 25.74 6.78
N LEU A 141 6.13 25.96 6.29
CA LEU A 141 5.17 24.88 6.12
C LEU A 141 5.61 23.90 5.04
N VAL A 142 6.12 24.37 3.89
CA VAL A 142 6.71 23.53 2.85
C VAL A 142 7.83 22.68 3.43
N ALA A 143 8.74 23.27 4.22
CA ALA A 143 9.84 22.53 4.85
C ALA A 143 9.34 21.49 5.87
N ALA A 144 8.41 21.86 6.75
CA ALA A 144 7.83 20.92 7.73
C ALA A 144 7.16 19.74 7.04
N ARG A 145 6.36 19.97 6.01
CA ARG A 145 5.69 18.95 5.24
C ARG A 145 6.68 18.05 4.46
N PHE A 146 7.73 18.62 3.91
CA PHE A 146 8.81 17.86 3.29
C PHE A 146 9.40 16.85 4.28
N PHE A 147 9.76 17.30 5.50
CA PHE A 147 10.32 16.40 6.52
C PHE A 147 9.29 15.37 7.02
N ILE A 148 8.03 15.72 7.20
CA ILE A 148 6.96 14.76 7.47
C ILE A 148 6.97 13.68 6.39
N GLY A 149 7.03 14.10 5.11
CA GLY A 149 7.09 13.18 3.97
C GLY A 149 8.31 12.25 4.01
N VAL A 150 9.49 12.75 4.36
CA VAL A 150 10.71 11.93 4.48
C VAL A 150 10.50 10.77 5.47
N PHE A 151 9.92 11.03 6.63
CA PHE A 151 9.69 9.99 7.63
C PHE A 151 8.52 9.07 7.29
N VAL A 152 7.45 9.59 6.70
CA VAL A 152 6.38 8.76 6.12
C VAL A 152 6.91 7.82 5.04
N GLY A 153 7.76 8.33 4.13
CA GLY A 153 8.38 7.52 3.10
C GLY A 153 9.31 6.43 3.64
N ALA A 154 9.98 6.71 4.76
CA ALA A 154 10.83 5.73 5.44
C ALA A 154 10.03 4.61 6.12
N ASP A 155 8.82 4.88 6.61
CA ASP A 155 7.95 3.88 7.27
C ASP A 155 7.49 2.76 6.30
N TYR A 156 7.30 3.03 5.01
CA TYR A 156 6.80 2.04 4.05
C TYR A 156 7.62 0.75 3.97
N PRO A 157 8.94 0.78 3.72
CA PRO A 157 9.73 -0.45 3.69
C PRO A 157 9.81 -1.13 5.05
N ILE A 158 9.72 -0.39 6.16
CA ILE A 158 9.74 -0.94 7.51
C ILE A 158 8.47 -1.72 7.79
N ALA A 159 7.32 -1.08 7.62
CA ALA A 159 6.01 -1.65 7.90
C ALA A 159 5.74 -2.90 7.04
N THR A 160 5.97 -2.81 5.74
CA THR A 160 5.73 -3.93 4.82
C THR A 160 6.66 -5.11 5.08
N SER A 161 7.93 -4.86 5.45
CA SER A 161 8.86 -5.94 5.80
C SER A 161 8.49 -6.61 7.12
N LEU A 162 8.11 -5.85 8.15
CA LEU A 162 7.64 -6.41 9.42
C LEU A 162 6.38 -7.25 9.24
N ILE A 163 5.40 -6.75 8.50
CA ILE A 163 4.18 -7.51 8.18
C ILE A 163 4.54 -8.79 7.43
N ALA A 164 5.42 -8.74 6.43
CA ALA A 164 5.82 -9.91 5.66
C ALA A 164 6.53 -10.97 6.51
N GLU A 165 7.33 -10.56 7.50
CA GLU A 165 8.09 -11.46 8.35
C GLU A 165 7.27 -12.05 9.52
N PHE A 166 6.40 -11.24 10.12
CA PHE A 166 5.61 -11.67 11.28
C PHE A 166 4.24 -12.26 10.91
N THR A 167 3.78 -12.14 9.64
CA THR A 167 2.48 -12.68 9.24
C THR A 167 2.63 -14.04 8.59
N PRO A 168 1.95 -15.10 9.09
CA PRO A 168 1.88 -16.41 8.47
C PRO A 168 1.37 -16.31 7.03
N LYS A 169 1.86 -17.19 6.14
CA LYS A 169 1.57 -17.13 4.70
C LYS A 169 0.08 -17.08 4.34
N GLU A 170 -0.76 -17.78 5.10
CA GLU A 170 -2.21 -17.86 4.87
C GLU A 170 -2.92 -16.51 5.10
N HIS A 171 -2.38 -15.67 6.00
CA HIS A 171 -2.96 -14.37 6.37
C HIS A 171 -2.26 -13.18 5.72
N ARG A 172 -1.15 -13.40 5.01
CA ARG A 172 -0.30 -12.32 4.46
C ARG A 172 -1.04 -11.41 3.48
N SER A 173 -1.88 -11.96 2.60
CA SER A 173 -2.69 -11.17 1.65
C SER A 173 -3.67 -10.23 2.36
N ILE A 174 -4.35 -10.73 3.40
CA ILE A 174 -5.27 -9.93 4.21
C ILE A 174 -4.50 -8.85 4.98
N SER A 175 -3.36 -9.20 5.57
CA SER A 175 -2.53 -8.25 6.31
C SER A 175 -1.98 -7.14 5.41
N MET A 176 -1.62 -7.44 4.17
CA MET A 176 -1.24 -6.41 3.19
C MET A 176 -2.44 -5.57 2.74
N GLY A 177 -3.63 -6.16 2.63
CA GLY A 177 -4.86 -5.42 2.40
C GLY A 177 -5.20 -4.45 3.53
N MET A 178 -4.89 -4.81 4.78
CA MET A 178 -5.07 -3.92 5.94
C MET A 178 -4.20 -2.66 5.85
N VAL A 179 -3.02 -2.71 5.22
CA VAL A 179 -2.17 -1.53 4.98
C VAL A 179 -2.91 -0.50 4.13
N SER A 180 -3.54 -0.94 3.04
CA SER A 180 -4.33 -0.06 2.16
C SER A 180 -5.60 0.47 2.87
N ALA A 181 -6.32 -0.41 3.59
CA ALA A 181 -7.50 0.01 4.35
C ALA A 181 -7.15 1.01 5.46
N ALA A 182 -6.00 0.84 6.13
CA ALA A 182 -5.53 1.77 7.14
C ALA A 182 -5.23 3.15 6.54
N TRP A 183 -4.70 3.21 5.32
CA TRP A 183 -4.48 4.47 4.60
C TRP A 183 -5.81 5.21 4.37
N TYR A 184 -6.81 4.53 3.81
CA TYR A 184 -8.13 5.14 3.58
C TYR A 184 -8.86 5.49 4.88
N LEU A 185 -8.68 4.69 5.94
CA LEU A 185 -9.21 5.03 7.27
C LEU A 185 -8.56 6.31 7.80
N GLY A 186 -7.25 6.46 7.66
CA GLY A 186 -6.52 7.68 8.03
C GLY A 186 -7.07 8.90 7.30
N ALA A 187 -7.26 8.79 5.99
CA ALA A 187 -7.83 9.85 5.16
C ALA A 187 -9.27 10.21 5.59
N THR A 188 -10.10 9.20 5.87
CA THR A 188 -11.48 9.43 6.34
C THR A 188 -11.51 10.12 7.71
N VAL A 189 -10.65 9.68 8.64
CA VAL A 189 -10.54 10.31 9.97
C VAL A 189 -10.03 11.75 9.85
N ALA A 190 -9.08 12.01 8.94
CA ALA A 190 -8.58 13.35 8.66
C ALA A 190 -9.69 14.29 8.18
N ALA A 191 -10.54 13.83 7.26
CA ALA A 191 -11.66 14.60 6.76
C ALA A 191 -12.67 14.95 7.87
N VAL A 192 -12.99 13.98 8.77
CA VAL A 192 -13.86 14.22 9.93
C VAL A 192 -13.23 15.21 10.92
N VAL A 193 -11.93 15.07 11.22
CA VAL A 193 -11.21 16.01 12.09
C VAL A 193 -11.14 17.39 11.46
N GLY A 194 -10.85 17.45 10.16
CA GLY A 194 -10.83 18.69 9.39
C GLY A 194 -12.19 19.40 9.44
N TYR A 195 -13.27 18.69 9.19
CA TYR A 195 -14.64 19.21 9.30
C TYR A 195 -14.94 19.78 10.69
N GLY A 196 -14.58 19.04 11.75
CA GLY A 196 -14.82 19.48 13.13
C GLY A 196 -14.01 20.71 13.57
N LEU A 197 -12.81 20.88 13.01
CA LEU A 197 -11.92 21.98 13.36
C LEU A 197 -12.03 23.21 12.42
N TYR A 198 -12.72 23.05 11.27
CA TYR A 198 -12.80 24.11 10.26
C TYR A 198 -13.42 25.40 10.74
N GLY A 199 -14.42 25.34 11.64
CA GLY A 199 -15.09 26.53 12.19
C GLY A 199 -14.32 27.26 13.30
N MET A 200 -13.16 26.76 13.71
CA MET A 200 -12.34 27.36 14.77
C MET A 200 -11.42 28.45 14.21
N GLU A 201 -11.19 29.49 14.99
CA GLU A 201 -10.14 30.48 14.72
C GLU A 201 -8.79 29.77 14.69
N ASP A 202 -7.99 30.01 13.62
CA ASP A 202 -6.73 29.30 13.39
C ASP A 202 -6.90 27.74 13.32
N GLY A 203 -8.06 27.24 12.89
CA GLY A 203 -8.39 25.81 12.86
C GLY A 203 -7.36 24.98 12.12
N TRP A 204 -6.74 25.51 11.07
CA TRP A 204 -5.67 24.84 10.33
C TRP A 204 -4.46 24.45 11.20
N LYS A 205 -4.12 25.27 12.21
CA LYS A 205 -3.04 24.95 13.17
C LYS A 205 -3.37 23.70 13.96
N TRP A 206 -4.61 23.64 14.47
CA TRP A 206 -5.11 22.48 15.21
C TRP A 206 -5.23 21.25 14.32
N MET A 207 -5.64 21.41 13.06
CA MET A 207 -5.66 20.33 12.08
C MET A 207 -4.26 19.73 11.93
N LEU A 208 -3.25 20.54 11.59
CA LEU A 208 -1.88 20.06 11.38
C LEU A 208 -1.27 19.45 12.66
N GLY A 209 -1.51 20.08 13.82
CA GLY A 209 -1.07 19.60 15.12
C GLY A 209 -1.73 18.29 15.56
N SER A 210 -2.96 18.02 15.10
CA SER A 210 -3.73 16.83 15.51
C SER A 210 -3.07 15.51 15.13
N ALA A 211 -2.18 15.49 14.13
CA ALA A 211 -1.41 14.30 13.75
C ALA A 211 -0.51 13.76 14.88
N VAL A 212 -0.21 14.60 15.88
CA VAL A 212 0.51 14.17 17.09
C VAL A 212 -0.26 13.08 17.84
N VAL A 213 -1.60 13.14 17.86
CA VAL A 213 -2.43 12.18 18.60
C VAL A 213 -2.25 10.75 18.07
N PRO A 214 -2.46 10.46 16.78
CA PRO A 214 -2.22 9.12 16.25
C PRO A 214 -0.73 8.72 16.33
N CYS A 215 0.23 9.65 16.23
CA CYS A 215 1.65 9.33 16.46
C CYS A 215 1.88 8.76 17.87
N VAL A 216 1.33 9.40 18.91
CA VAL A 216 1.45 8.94 20.30
C VAL A 216 0.78 7.59 20.50
N VAL A 217 -0.43 7.40 19.96
CA VAL A 217 -1.15 6.11 20.04
C VAL A 217 -0.32 4.99 19.40
N LEU A 218 0.25 5.25 18.23
CA LEU A 218 1.09 4.28 17.53
C LEU A 218 2.42 4.03 18.26
N LEU A 219 3.06 5.04 18.85
CA LEU A 219 4.27 4.88 19.66
C LEU A 219 4.02 3.94 20.83
N ILE A 220 2.92 4.13 21.57
CA ILE A 220 2.52 3.25 22.68
C ILE A 220 2.27 1.82 22.15
N GLY A 221 1.56 1.67 21.05
CA GLY A 221 1.23 0.37 20.46
C GLY A 221 2.44 -0.39 19.91
N ARG A 222 3.43 0.35 19.36
CA ARG A 222 4.67 -0.22 18.78
C ARG A 222 5.74 -0.53 19.83
N HIS A 223 5.62 -0.07 21.07
CA HIS A 223 6.62 -0.24 22.11
C HIS A 223 7.06 -1.71 22.31
N ASP A 224 6.09 -2.62 22.33
CA ASP A 224 6.33 -4.06 22.57
C ASP A 224 6.73 -4.84 21.33
N ILE A 225 6.65 -4.24 20.12
CA ILE A 225 7.02 -4.91 18.89
C ILE A 225 8.53 -5.20 18.91
N PRO A 226 8.95 -6.48 18.75
CA PRO A 226 10.36 -6.82 18.76
C PRO A 226 11.05 -6.39 17.47
N GLU A 227 12.38 -6.41 17.48
CA GLU A 227 13.18 -6.26 16.25
C GLU A 227 12.96 -7.47 15.33
N SER A 228 13.12 -7.26 14.02
CA SER A 228 13.01 -8.33 13.01
C SER A 228 14.01 -9.46 13.29
N PRO A 229 13.55 -10.72 13.42
CA PRO A 229 14.46 -11.84 13.63
C PRO A 229 15.37 -12.09 12.42
N LEU A 230 14.90 -11.83 11.20
CA LEU A 230 15.71 -11.97 9.98
C LEU A 230 16.79 -10.89 9.91
N TRP A 231 16.47 -9.66 10.32
CA TRP A 231 17.45 -8.58 10.38
C TRP A 231 18.53 -8.87 11.45
N LEU A 232 18.12 -9.30 12.65
CA LEU A 232 19.05 -9.69 13.71
C LEU A 232 19.99 -10.81 13.24
N ALA A 233 19.47 -11.83 12.58
CA ALA A 233 20.27 -12.93 12.02
C ALA A 233 21.24 -12.43 10.94
N SER A 234 20.81 -11.52 10.06
CA SER A 234 21.67 -10.92 9.01
C SER A 234 22.82 -10.08 9.57
N LYS A 235 22.66 -9.55 10.80
CA LYS A 235 23.71 -8.81 11.54
C LYS A 235 24.57 -9.72 12.42
N GLY A 236 24.42 -11.05 12.33
CA GLY A 236 25.18 -12.01 13.15
C GLY A 236 24.66 -12.13 14.59
N ARG A 237 23.55 -11.45 14.95
CA ARG A 237 22.94 -11.47 16.29
C ARG A 237 21.97 -12.66 16.43
N VAL A 238 22.46 -13.88 16.14
CA VAL A 238 21.65 -15.11 16.02
C VAL A 238 20.93 -15.47 17.32
N ALA A 239 21.60 -15.28 18.48
CA ALA A 239 21.00 -15.57 19.78
C ALA A 239 19.78 -14.69 20.06
N GLU A 240 19.86 -13.41 19.73
CA GLU A 240 18.72 -12.48 19.89
C GLU A 240 17.61 -12.78 18.88
N ALA A 241 17.97 -13.11 17.64
CA ALA A 241 17.00 -13.55 16.63
C ALA A 241 16.22 -14.77 17.12
N ARG A 242 16.92 -15.75 17.70
CA ARG A 242 16.30 -16.95 18.29
C ARG A 242 15.36 -16.60 19.44
N ALA A 243 15.78 -15.74 20.36
CA ALA A 243 14.95 -15.29 21.47
C ALA A 243 13.67 -14.60 21.02
N VAL A 244 13.71 -13.83 19.92
CA VAL A 244 12.52 -13.23 19.32
C VAL A 244 11.60 -14.31 18.73
N VAL A 245 12.15 -15.29 17.98
CA VAL A 245 11.35 -16.38 17.40
C VAL A 245 10.69 -17.19 18.51
N ASP A 246 11.42 -17.56 19.56
CA ASP A 246 10.89 -18.33 20.69
C ASP A 246 9.76 -17.59 21.42
N ARG A 247 9.91 -16.28 21.61
CA ARG A 247 8.90 -15.42 22.26
C ARG A 247 7.63 -15.27 21.42
N VAL A 248 7.77 -15.10 20.10
CA VAL A 248 6.66 -14.69 19.21
C VAL A 248 5.97 -15.89 18.57
N PHE A 249 6.74 -16.87 18.14
CA PHE A 249 6.26 -18.01 17.36
C PHE A 249 6.28 -19.32 18.15
N GLY A 250 7.10 -19.39 19.21
CA GLY A 250 7.29 -20.56 20.05
C GLY A 250 8.62 -21.29 19.80
N PRO A 251 9.07 -22.11 20.79
CA PRO A 251 10.39 -22.74 20.77
C PRO A 251 10.55 -23.82 19.67
N ASP A 252 9.44 -24.36 19.15
CA ASP A 252 9.45 -25.40 18.13
C ASP A 252 9.59 -24.87 16.70
N VAL A 253 9.64 -23.51 16.53
CA VAL A 253 9.74 -22.86 15.22
C VAL A 253 11.19 -22.60 14.86
N GLU A 254 11.61 -22.97 13.66
CA GLU A 254 12.95 -22.69 13.18
C GLU A 254 13.09 -21.24 12.66
N LEU A 255 14.21 -20.62 13.03
CA LEU A 255 14.65 -19.39 12.40
C LEU A 255 15.03 -19.70 10.94
N ALA A 256 14.38 -19.04 9.98
CA ALA A 256 14.75 -19.19 8.58
C ALA A 256 16.22 -18.75 8.39
N PRO A 257 17.01 -19.51 7.62
CA PRO A 257 18.40 -19.12 7.36
C PRO A 257 18.41 -17.74 6.71
N ALA A 258 19.20 -16.83 7.28
CA ALA A 258 19.42 -15.51 6.71
C ALA A 258 20.09 -15.70 5.33
N LYS A 259 19.34 -15.55 4.25
CA LYS A 259 19.95 -15.46 2.93
C LYS A 259 20.72 -14.14 2.88
N PRO A 260 22.03 -14.18 2.51
CA PRO A 260 22.74 -12.94 2.26
C PRO A 260 21.94 -12.11 1.26
N ALA A 261 21.69 -10.84 1.58
CA ALA A 261 21.07 -9.93 0.63
C ALA A 261 22.04 -9.79 -0.56
N GLY A 262 21.83 -10.61 -1.58
CA GLY A 262 22.56 -10.49 -2.83
C GLY A 262 22.23 -9.11 -3.42
N LYS A 263 23.26 -8.30 -3.66
CA LYS A 263 23.10 -7.05 -4.41
C LYS A 263 22.80 -7.44 -5.86
N THR A 264 21.54 -7.66 -6.18
CA THR A 264 21.17 -7.87 -7.58
C THR A 264 21.29 -6.54 -8.30
N PRO A 265 22.08 -6.47 -9.37
CA PRO A 265 22.27 -5.22 -10.10
C PRO A 265 20.91 -4.69 -10.60
N LEU A 266 20.66 -3.41 -10.43
CA LEU A 266 19.48 -2.72 -10.97
C LEU A 266 19.31 -3.01 -12.48
N ALA A 267 20.42 -3.19 -13.18
CA ALA A 267 20.47 -3.57 -14.60
C ALA A 267 19.71 -4.88 -14.91
N THR A 268 19.56 -5.80 -13.96
CA THR A 268 18.80 -7.05 -14.17
C THR A 268 17.31 -6.76 -14.32
N LEU A 269 16.76 -5.80 -13.57
CA LEU A 269 15.36 -5.38 -13.67
C LEU A 269 15.02 -4.65 -14.96
N MET A 270 16.05 -4.10 -15.62
CA MET A 270 15.89 -3.32 -16.87
C MET A 270 16.03 -4.17 -18.12
N ARG A 271 15.93 -5.51 -18.04
CA ARG A 271 16.09 -6.42 -19.18
C ARG A 271 14.97 -7.45 -19.27
N GLY A 272 14.67 -7.84 -20.51
CA GLY A 272 13.77 -8.96 -20.83
C GLY A 272 12.38 -8.85 -20.19
N GLU A 273 11.91 -9.96 -19.63
CA GLU A 273 10.59 -10.06 -19.00
C GLU A 273 10.48 -9.23 -17.71
N TYR A 274 11.58 -9.01 -16.97
CA TYR A 274 11.57 -8.14 -15.80
C TYR A 274 11.25 -6.69 -16.18
N LEU A 275 11.77 -6.20 -17.30
CA LEU A 275 11.44 -4.85 -17.77
C LEU A 275 9.95 -4.71 -18.06
N LYS A 276 9.32 -5.68 -18.72
CA LYS A 276 7.87 -5.66 -18.98
C LYS A 276 7.06 -5.61 -17.69
N ARG A 277 7.43 -6.44 -16.70
CA ARG A 277 6.82 -6.45 -15.37
C ARG A 277 7.02 -5.12 -14.64
N MET A 278 8.20 -4.52 -14.74
CA MET A 278 8.51 -3.20 -14.16
C MET A 278 7.69 -2.09 -14.82
N VAL A 279 7.60 -2.08 -16.16
CA VAL A 279 6.77 -1.12 -16.89
C VAL A 279 5.30 -1.26 -16.50
N PHE A 280 4.78 -2.50 -16.46
CA PHE A 280 3.42 -2.76 -15.99
C PHE A 280 3.18 -2.19 -14.60
N LEU A 281 4.04 -2.53 -13.62
CA LEU A 281 3.88 -2.07 -12.25
C LEU A 281 3.99 -0.55 -12.13
N GLY A 282 5.01 0.04 -12.74
CA GLY A 282 5.22 1.49 -12.67
C GLY A 282 4.03 2.27 -13.23
N VAL A 283 3.54 1.86 -14.41
CA VAL A 283 2.42 2.55 -15.05
C VAL A 283 1.11 2.28 -14.34
N PHE A 284 0.82 1.04 -13.96
CA PHE A 284 -0.40 0.70 -13.22
C PHE A 284 -0.49 1.49 -11.91
N ILE A 285 0.59 1.50 -11.10
CA ILE A 285 0.63 2.23 -9.84
C ILE A 285 0.48 3.74 -10.10
N LEU A 286 1.21 4.30 -11.06
CA LEU A 286 1.11 5.72 -11.42
C LEU A 286 -0.33 6.09 -11.79
N CYS A 287 -0.96 5.34 -12.70
CA CYS A 287 -2.33 5.63 -13.15
C CYS A 287 -3.38 5.53 -12.03
N GLN A 288 -3.12 4.72 -11.01
CA GLN A 288 -3.99 4.59 -9.85
C GLN A 288 -3.77 5.72 -8.85
N VAL A 289 -2.50 6.03 -8.51
CA VAL A 289 -2.21 6.94 -7.39
C VAL A 289 -2.29 8.42 -7.78
N VAL A 290 -2.01 8.78 -9.03
CA VAL A 290 -2.00 10.19 -9.48
C VAL A 290 -3.35 10.87 -9.27
N PRO A 291 -4.48 10.36 -9.81
CA PRO A 291 -5.79 10.98 -9.57
C PRO A 291 -6.19 10.95 -8.10
N MET A 292 -5.84 9.87 -7.38
CA MET A 292 -6.17 9.69 -5.98
C MET A 292 -5.51 10.77 -5.11
N TYR A 293 -4.20 10.99 -5.25
CA TYR A 293 -3.49 12.00 -4.45
C TYR A 293 -3.94 13.44 -4.79
N ALA A 294 -4.25 13.73 -6.06
CA ALA A 294 -4.80 15.02 -6.45
C ALA A 294 -6.15 15.28 -5.73
N ILE A 295 -7.04 14.29 -5.72
CA ILE A 295 -8.35 14.40 -5.05
C ILE A 295 -8.18 14.54 -3.53
N TYR A 296 -7.28 13.79 -2.89
CA TYR A 296 -7.06 13.90 -1.45
C TYR A 296 -6.32 15.18 -1.02
N THR A 297 -5.50 15.75 -1.88
CA THR A 297 -4.77 16.99 -1.56
C THR A 297 -5.62 18.23 -1.80
N PHE A 298 -6.46 18.22 -2.83
CA PHE A 298 -7.26 19.38 -3.25
C PHE A 298 -8.77 19.07 -3.28
N GLY A 299 -9.21 18.11 -2.46
CA GLY A 299 -10.60 17.63 -2.41
C GLY A 299 -11.61 18.74 -2.22
N PRO A 300 -11.50 19.60 -1.19
CA PRO A 300 -12.44 20.71 -1.00
C PRO A 300 -12.48 21.68 -2.17
N GLU A 301 -11.32 22.03 -2.76
CA GLU A 301 -11.25 22.90 -3.94
C GLU A 301 -11.92 22.30 -5.16
N ILE A 302 -11.72 20.98 -5.38
CA ILE A 302 -12.38 20.24 -6.45
C ILE A 302 -13.90 20.19 -6.21
N MET A 303 -14.34 19.95 -4.97
CA MET A 303 -15.77 19.95 -4.65
C MET A 303 -16.41 21.34 -4.88
N ALA A 304 -15.72 22.40 -4.45
CA ALA A 304 -16.17 23.78 -4.69
C ALA A 304 -16.25 24.10 -6.18
N ALA A 305 -15.28 23.65 -6.98
CA ALA A 305 -15.29 23.83 -8.44
C ALA A 305 -16.45 23.10 -9.15
N PHE A 306 -17.00 22.05 -8.53
CA PHE A 306 -18.24 21.39 -8.98
C PHE A 306 -19.52 22.08 -8.46
N GLY A 307 -19.40 23.19 -7.69
CA GLY A 307 -20.54 23.89 -7.10
C GLY A 307 -21.18 23.14 -5.94
N LEU A 308 -20.45 22.22 -5.28
CA LEU A 308 -20.89 21.50 -4.09
C LEU A 308 -20.78 22.32 -2.80
N GLY A 309 -20.81 23.64 -2.91
CA GLY A 309 -20.66 24.57 -1.80
C GLY A 309 -19.20 24.94 -1.53
N GLU A 310 -19.03 25.80 -0.52
CA GLU A 310 -17.72 26.25 -0.04
C GLU A 310 -17.57 25.91 1.44
N GLY A 311 -16.36 25.90 1.95
CA GLY A 311 -16.10 25.69 3.36
C GLY A 311 -16.61 24.32 3.84
N HIS A 312 -17.51 24.32 4.82
CA HIS A 312 -18.02 23.09 5.43
C HIS A 312 -18.72 22.13 4.45
N GLU A 313 -19.41 22.66 3.45
CA GLU A 313 -20.13 21.81 2.48
C GLU A 313 -19.16 21.08 1.55
N ALA A 314 -18.13 21.76 1.06
CA ALA A 314 -17.07 21.17 0.24
C ALA A 314 -16.28 20.09 1.01
N ILE A 315 -15.98 20.35 2.29
CA ILE A 315 -15.30 19.40 3.18
C ILE A 315 -16.19 18.16 3.44
N LEU A 316 -17.49 18.33 3.59
CA LEU A 316 -18.43 17.23 3.74
C LEU A 316 -18.49 16.37 2.48
N GLY A 317 -18.47 16.99 1.29
CA GLY A 317 -18.40 16.30 0.01
C GLY A 317 -17.12 15.46 -0.12
N GLU A 318 -15.97 16.04 0.21
CA GLU A 318 -14.68 15.32 0.22
C GLU A 318 -14.69 14.19 1.27
N SER A 319 -15.26 14.43 2.45
CA SER A 319 -15.40 13.39 3.49
C SER A 319 -16.23 12.19 3.01
N ALA A 320 -17.31 12.45 2.26
CA ALA A 320 -18.11 11.38 1.66
C ALA A 320 -17.33 10.58 0.61
N VAL A 321 -16.54 11.26 -0.23
CA VAL A 321 -15.65 10.59 -1.20
C VAL A 321 -14.61 9.72 -0.48
N SER A 322 -13.99 10.23 0.58
CA SER A 322 -13.03 9.48 1.41
C SER A 322 -13.65 8.24 2.03
N LEU A 323 -14.91 8.33 2.49
CA LEU A 323 -15.66 7.19 2.99
C LEU A 323 -15.90 6.13 1.91
N PHE A 324 -16.18 6.53 0.66
CA PHE A 324 -16.34 5.58 -0.45
C PHE A 324 -15.04 4.84 -0.76
N PHE A 325 -13.87 5.48 -0.67
CA PHE A 325 -12.57 4.80 -0.79
C PHE A 325 -12.40 3.73 0.30
N LEU A 326 -12.71 4.08 1.55
CA LEU A 326 -12.61 3.15 2.68
C LEU A 326 -13.56 1.96 2.50
N VAL A 327 -14.84 2.23 2.24
CA VAL A 327 -15.87 1.19 2.06
C VAL A 327 -15.54 0.30 0.87
N GLY A 328 -15.03 0.85 -0.24
CA GLY A 328 -14.63 0.10 -1.43
C GLY A 328 -13.43 -0.81 -1.21
N SER A 329 -12.52 -0.47 -0.30
CA SER A 329 -11.36 -1.30 0.00
C SER A 329 -11.74 -2.63 0.68
N ILE A 330 -12.84 -2.68 1.41
CA ILE A 330 -13.26 -3.88 2.15
C ILE A 330 -13.68 -5.01 1.19
N PRO A 331 -14.67 -4.84 0.29
CA PRO A 331 -15.04 -5.91 -0.65
C PRO A 331 -13.90 -6.25 -1.62
N ALA A 332 -13.03 -5.31 -1.97
CA ALA A 332 -11.88 -5.57 -2.83
C ALA A 332 -10.96 -6.65 -2.25
N MET A 333 -10.78 -6.73 -0.91
CA MET A 333 -9.99 -7.79 -0.26
C MET A 333 -10.60 -9.19 -0.50
N PHE A 334 -11.93 -9.30 -0.53
CA PHE A 334 -12.61 -10.58 -0.77
C PHE A 334 -12.65 -10.90 -2.27
N TRP A 335 -12.91 -9.91 -3.12
CA TRP A 335 -12.92 -10.07 -4.57
C TRP A 335 -11.56 -10.48 -5.13
N LEU A 336 -10.47 -10.05 -4.51
CA LEU A 336 -9.12 -10.47 -4.85
C LEU A 336 -8.96 -12.00 -4.85
N ASN A 337 -9.57 -12.68 -3.88
CA ASN A 337 -9.51 -14.14 -3.76
C ASN A 337 -10.55 -14.84 -4.61
N SER A 338 -11.72 -14.25 -4.84
CA SER A 338 -12.83 -14.85 -5.60
C SER A 338 -12.70 -14.65 -7.11
N MET A 339 -12.36 -13.45 -7.58
CA MET A 339 -12.28 -13.11 -9.01
C MET A 339 -10.88 -13.30 -9.59
N GLY A 340 -9.83 -13.12 -8.80
CA GLY A 340 -8.44 -13.05 -9.26
C GLY A 340 -7.92 -11.62 -9.42
N ARG A 341 -6.61 -11.51 -9.68
CA ARG A 341 -5.92 -10.22 -9.68
C ARG A 341 -6.23 -9.40 -10.92
N ARG A 342 -6.09 -10.02 -12.09
CA ARG A 342 -6.29 -9.36 -13.39
C ARG A 342 -7.74 -8.92 -13.61
N PRO A 343 -8.77 -9.77 -13.44
CA PRO A 343 -10.16 -9.33 -13.59
C PRO A 343 -10.55 -8.20 -12.64
N LEU A 344 -10.11 -8.28 -11.36
CA LEU A 344 -10.36 -7.22 -10.39
C LEU A 344 -9.74 -5.89 -10.82
N LEU A 345 -8.48 -5.90 -11.32
CA LEU A 345 -7.79 -4.71 -11.77
C LEU A 345 -8.50 -4.07 -12.97
N LEU A 346 -8.84 -4.87 -13.98
CA LEU A 346 -9.50 -4.37 -15.20
C LEU A 346 -10.89 -3.81 -14.91
N MET A 347 -11.71 -4.53 -14.14
CA MET A 347 -13.02 -4.08 -13.72
C MET A 347 -12.93 -2.77 -12.94
N SER A 348 -12.00 -2.69 -11.98
CA SER A 348 -11.79 -1.50 -11.16
C SER A 348 -11.40 -0.30 -12.01
N PHE A 349 -10.41 -0.42 -12.88
CA PHE A 349 -10.02 0.69 -13.75
C PHE A 349 -11.13 1.13 -14.71
N ALA A 350 -11.91 0.19 -15.27
CA ALA A 350 -13.04 0.52 -16.14
C ALA A 350 -14.10 1.36 -15.41
N LEU A 351 -14.46 0.97 -14.19
CA LEU A 351 -15.48 1.67 -13.40
C LEU A 351 -14.94 2.99 -12.82
N MET A 352 -13.67 3.05 -12.42
CA MET A 352 -13.00 4.30 -12.07
C MET A 352 -13.01 5.30 -13.23
N ALA A 353 -12.64 4.83 -14.43
CA ALA A 353 -12.65 5.68 -15.63
C ALA A 353 -14.05 6.17 -15.97
N ALA A 354 -15.07 5.31 -15.86
CA ALA A 354 -16.46 5.69 -16.09
C ALA A 354 -16.90 6.82 -15.15
N GLY A 355 -16.58 6.74 -13.85
CA GLY A 355 -16.87 7.80 -12.88
C GLY A 355 -16.20 9.13 -13.26
N LEU A 356 -14.89 9.10 -13.54
CA LEU A 356 -14.15 10.31 -13.93
C LEU A 356 -14.58 10.88 -15.27
N LEU A 357 -14.98 10.05 -16.25
CA LEU A 357 -15.54 10.51 -17.52
C LEU A 357 -16.86 11.25 -17.33
N VAL A 358 -17.75 10.75 -16.46
CA VAL A 358 -18.99 11.47 -16.13
C VAL A 358 -18.67 12.84 -15.55
N LEU A 359 -17.76 12.94 -14.59
CA LEU A 359 -17.34 14.21 -13.99
C LEU A 359 -16.72 15.17 -15.00
N GLY A 360 -15.91 14.65 -15.91
CA GLY A 360 -15.23 15.47 -16.91
C GLY A 360 -16.12 15.94 -18.06
N LEU A 361 -17.02 15.08 -18.54
CA LEU A 361 -17.91 15.39 -19.66
C LEU A 361 -19.16 16.19 -19.25
N TRP A 362 -19.57 16.05 -17.98
CA TRP A 362 -20.75 16.74 -17.47
C TRP A 362 -20.48 17.39 -16.11
N PRO A 363 -19.60 18.41 -16.05
CA PRO A 363 -19.21 19.05 -14.78
C PRO A 363 -20.37 19.84 -14.12
N THR A 364 -21.43 20.17 -14.88
CA THR A 364 -22.63 20.84 -14.37
C THR A 364 -23.77 19.86 -14.05
N ALA A 365 -23.47 18.58 -13.88
CA ALA A 365 -24.45 17.56 -13.53
C ALA A 365 -25.12 17.88 -12.17
N PRO A 366 -26.33 17.34 -11.93
CA PRO A 366 -26.92 17.42 -10.59
C PRO A 366 -25.97 16.86 -9.52
N VAL A 367 -25.99 17.46 -8.33
CA VAL A 367 -25.13 17.08 -7.18
C VAL A 367 -25.12 15.58 -6.91
N THR A 368 -26.28 14.93 -6.99
CA THR A 368 -26.40 13.47 -6.82
C THR A 368 -25.57 12.69 -7.83
N VAL A 369 -25.53 13.13 -9.11
CA VAL A 369 -24.74 12.48 -10.16
C VAL A 369 -23.26 12.67 -9.90
N ILE A 370 -22.84 13.87 -9.48
CA ILE A 370 -21.44 14.17 -9.15
C ILE A 370 -20.99 13.30 -7.98
N ILE A 371 -21.75 13.21 -6.88
CA ILE A 371 -21.43 12.38 -5.72
C ILE A 371 -21.36 10.89 -6.10
N LEU A 372 -22.31 10.40 -6.91
CA LEU A 372 -22.31 9.01 -7.36
C LEU A 372 -21.14 8.71 -8.29
N ALA A 373 -20.74 9.64 -9.15
CA ALA A 373 -19.60 9.47 -10.05
C ALA A 373 -18.26 9.45 -9.27
N PHE A 374 -18.09 10.35 -8.29
CA PHE A 374 -16.96 10.30 -7.36
C PHE A 374 -17.00 9.02 -6.52
N GLY A 375 -18.17 8.63 -6.03
CA GLY A 375 -18.37 7.39 -5.27
C GLY A 375 -18.00 6.16 -6.08
N LEU A 376 -18.37 6.10 -7.35
CA LEU A 376 -17.98 5.02 -8.26
C LEU A 376 -16.46 4.95 -8.43
N TYR A 377 -15.82 6.09 -8.72
CA TYR A 377 -14.36 6.18 -8.80
C TYR A 377 -13.69 5.72 -7.51
N ALA A 378 -14.10 6.28 -6.37
CA ALA A 378 -13.50 6.04 -5.07
C ALA A 378 -13.67 4.59 -4.61
N PHE A 379 -14.88 4.04 -4.75
CA PHE A 379 -15.19 2.67 -4.33
C PHE A 379 -14.34 1.64 -5.08
N PHE A 380 -14.23 1.77 -6.39
CA PHE A 380 -13.45 0.83 -7.20
C PHE A 380 -11.95 1.06 -7.15
N SER A 381 -11.47 2.18 -6.64
CA SER A 381 -10.04 2.43 -6.38
C SER A 381 -9.45 1.49 -5.33
N GLY A 382 -10.26 0.87 -4.47
CA GLY A 382 -9.84 -0.13 -3.49
C GLY A 382 -9.13 -1.34 -4.11
N GLY A 383 -9.57 -1.82 -5.28
CA GLY A 383 -8.95 -2.95 -5.98
C GLY A 383 -7.49 -2.69 -6.37
N PRO A 384 -7.22 -1.70 -7.22
CA PRO A 384 -5.85 -1.29 -7.56
C PRO A 384 -5.02 -0.90 -6.34
N GLY A 385 -5.64 -0.27 -5.32
CA GLY A 385 -4.98 0.12 -4.08
C GLY A 385 -4.39 -1.06 -3.28
N ILE A 386 -5.03 -2.23 -3.31
CA ILE A 386 -4.47 -3.46 -2.70
C ILE A 386 -3.43 -4.08 -3.64
N LEU A 387 -3.71 -4.13 -4.93
CA LEU A 387 -2.85 -4.77 -5.93
C LEU A 387 -1.48 -4.10 -6.07
N GLN A 388 -1.36 -2.80 -5.79
CA GLN A 388 -0.07 -2.10 -5.78
C GLN A 388 0.94 -2.68 -4.78
N TRP A 389 0.46 -3.28 -3.69
CA TRP A 389 1.29 -3.95 -2.69
C TRP A 389 1.46 -5.44 -2.96
N LEU A 390 0.47 -6.07 -3.59
CA LEU A 390 0.45 -7.51 -3.80
C LEU A 390 1.23 -7.94 -5.05
N TYR A 391 0.99 -7.32 -6.21
CA TYR A 391 1.65 -7.68 -7.46
C TYR A 391 3.18 -7.66 -7.40
N PRO A 392 3.84 -6.63 -6.84
CA PRO A 392 5.30 -6.65 -6.75
C PRO A 392 5.83 -7.85 -5.98
N ASN A 393 5.09 -8.28 -4.94
CA ASN A 393 5.46 -9.44 -4.13
C ASN A 393 5.25 -10.77 -4.84
N GLU A 394 4.31 -10.86 -5.78
CA GLU A 394 4.00 -12.06 -6.55
C GLU A 394 4.84 -12.17 -7.84
N LEU A 395 5.21 -11.05 -8.46
CA LEU A 395 5.84 -11.02 -9.78
C LEU A 395 7.38 -11.07 -9.77
N PHE A 396 8.00 -10.84 -8.61
CA PHE A 396 9.47 -10.81 -8.54
C PHE A 396 10.01 -11.82 -7.52
N PRO A 397 11.07 -12.54 -7.87
CA PRO A 397 11.75 -13.42 -6.93
C PRO A 397 12.36 -12.61 -5.77
N THR A 398 12.57 -13.29 -4.65
CA THR A 398 12.96 -12.66 -3.38
C THR A 398 14.20 -11.78 -3.50
N GLU A 399 15.14 -12.16 -4.37
CA GLU A 399 16.42 -11.50 -4.56
C GLU A 399 16.30 -10.08 -5.13
N VAL A 400 15.30 -9.82 -5.99
CA VAL A 400 15.09 -8.54 -6.69
C VAL A 400 13.84 -7.81 -6.23
N ARG A 401 13.00 -8.43 -5.42
CA ARG A 401 11.67 -7.96 -5.04
C ARG A 401 11.69 -6.57 -4.39
N ALA A 402 12.53 -6.37 -3.39
CA ALA A 402 12.60 -5.11 -2.67
C ALA A 402 13.02 -3.95 -3.60
N THR A 403 13.99 -4.22 -4.48
CA THR A 403 14.44 -3.23 -5.48
C THR A 403 13.33 -2.94 -6.50
N ALA A 404 12.62 -3.97 -6.98
CA ALA A 404 11.52 -3.79 -7.93
C ALA A 404 10.37 -2.97 -7.34
N VAL A 405 9.97 -3.26 -6.09
CA VAL A 405 8.96 -2.48 -5.35
C VAL A 405 9.41 -1.02 -5.24
N GLY A 406 10.64 -0.78 -4.79
CA GLY A 406 11.18 0.57 -4.60
C GLY A 406 11.22 1.38 -5.90
N VAL A 407 11.66 0.77 -7.01
CA VAL A 407 11.70 1.44 -8.32
C VAL A 407 10.30 1.74 -8.84
N ALA A 408 9.35 0.80 -8.72
CA ALA A 408 7.98 1.00 -9.20
C ALA A 408 7.26 2.11 -8.41
N ILE A 409 7.39 2.11 -7.09
CA ILE A 409 6.84 3.17 -6.22
C ILE A 409 7.54 4.50 -6.52
N GLY A 410 8.87 4.53 -6.59
CA GLY A 410 9.63 5.75 -6.90
C GLY A 410 9.23 6.37 -8.25
N PHE A 411 9.04 5.55 -9.29
CA PHE A 411 8.56 6.02 -10.58
C PHE A 411 7.16 6.67 -10.47
N SER A 412 6.23 6.02 -9.74
CA SER A 412 4.89 6.58 -9.55
C SER A 412 4.90 7.92 -8.79
N ARG A 413 5.85 8.11 -7.87
CA ARG A 413 5.96 9.37 -7.08
C ARG A 413 6.34 10.56 -7.96
N ILE A 414 7.17 10.39 -8.99
CA ILE A 414 7.50 11.47 -9.94
C ILE A 414 6.22 11.99 -10.59
N GLY A 415 5.38 11.10 -11.12
CA GLY A 415 4.11 11.49 -11.72
C GLY A 415 3.12 12.09 -10.71
N THR A 416 3.07 11.54 -9.50
CA THR A 416 2.19 12.04 -8.43
C THR A 416 2.61 13.45 -7.98
N ILE A 417 3.90 13.72 -7.82
CA ILE A 417 4.42 15.07 -7.49
C ILE A 417 4.02 16.06 -8.58
N ALA A 418 4.30 15.74 -9.84
CA ALA A 418 4.00 16.61 -10.97
C ALA A 418 2.49 16.91 -11.07
N ALA A 419 1.65 15.90 -10.92
CA ALA A 419 0.20 16.06 -11.00
C ALA A 419 -0.36 16.83 -9.79
N THR A 420 0.10 16.53 -8.58
CA THR A 420 -0.36 17.27 -7.38
C THR A 420 0.07 18.74 -7.44
N TYR A 421 1.30 19.04 -7.88
CA TYR A 421 1.72 20.42 -8.11
C TYR A 421 0.89 21.10 -9.20
N GLY A 422 0.60 20.39 -10.29
CA GLY A 422 -0.15 20.93 -11.42
C GLY A 422 -1.66 21.06 -11.20
N THR A 423 -2.24 20.39 -10.19
CA THR A 423 -3.70 20.34 -10.02
C THR A 423 -4.32 21.74 -9.76
N PRO A 424 -3.89 22.55 -8.78
CA PRO A 424 -4.50 23.86 -8.58
C PRO A 424 -4.30 24.78 -9.79
N LEU A 425 -3.13 24.76 -10.41
CA LEU A 425 -2.83 25.54 -11.61
C LEU A 425 -3.72 25.13 -12.79
N ALA A 426 -4.00 23.86 -12.94
CA ALA A 426 -4.87 23.33 -13.98
C ALA A 426 -6.35 23.63 -13.71
N LEU A 427 -6.77 23.61 -12.43
CA LEU A 427 -8.13 23.98 -12.02
C LEU A 427 -8.41 25.47 -12.33
N ASP A 428 -7.46 26.35 -12.03
CA ASP A 428 -7.57 27.76 -12.34
C ASP A 428 -7.58 28.02 -13.87
N ALA A 429 -6.64 27.41 -14.61
CA ALA A 429 -6.49 27.68 -16.05
C ALA A 429 -7.56 27.01 -16.94
N TRP A 430 -8.02 25.80 -16.59
CA TRP A 430 -8.86 24.96 -17.47
C TRP A 430 -10.24 24.65 -16.87
N GLY A 431 -10.41 24.86 -15.57
CA GLY A 431 -11.61 24.42 -14.85
C GLY A 431 -11.63 22.93 -14.54
N VAL A 432 -12.64 22.50 -13.78
CA VAL A 432 -12.72 21.14 -13.22
C VAL A 432 -12.98 20.06 -14.27
N GLY A 433 -13.75 20.33 -15.31
CA GLY A 433 -14.10 19.34 -16.36
C GLY A 433 -12.84 18.77 -17.06
N PRO A 434 -12.00 19.59 -17.69
CA PRO A 434 -10.76 19.15 -18.33
C PRO A 434 -9.80 18.44 -17.35
N VAL A 435 -9.71 18.88 -16.10
CA VAL A 435 -8.87 18.21 -15.08
C VAL A 435 -9.38 16.80 -14.81
N MET A 436 -10.69 16.59 -14.69
CA MET A 436 -11.26 15.24 -14.55
C MET A 436 -11.09 14.39 -15.81
N LEU A 437 -11.10 14.98 -17.02
CA LEU A 437 -10.81 14.24 -18.27
C LEU A 437 -9.35 13.79 -18.33
N VAL A 438 -8.41 14.59 -17.88
CA VAL A 438 -6.99 14.19 -17.77
C VAL A 438 -6.86 13.01 -16.77
N ALA A 439 -7.52 13.10 -15.62
CA ALA A 439 -7.55 12.01 -14.64
C ALA A 439 -8.17 10.73 -15.23
N ALA A 440 -9.29 10.85 -15.97
CA ALA A 440 -9.93 9.74 -16.67
C ALA A 440 -8.98 9.12 -17.73
N GLY A 441 -8.27 9.95 -18.49
CA GLY A 441 -7.29 9.51 -19.49
C GLY A 441 -6.15 8.70 -18.87
N LEU A 442 -5.66 9.10 -17.68
CA LEU A 442 -4.65 8.35 -16.95
C LEU A 442 -5.19 6.97 -16.50
N VAL A 443 -6.40 6.93 -15.96
CA VAL A 443 -7.03 5.66 -15.54
C VAL A 443 -7.31 4.75 -16.73
N LEU A 444 -7.75 5.30 -17.89
CA LEU A 444 -7.91 4.55 -19.14
C LEU A 444 -6.57 4.02 -19.66
N LEU A 445 -5.49 4.80 -19.60
CA LEU A 445 -4.15 4.32 -19.91
C LEU A 445 -3.77 3.12 -19.02
N GLY A 446 -4.04 3.22 -17.72
CA GLY A 446 -3.86 2.12 -16.77
C GLY A 446 -4.67 0.88 -17.14
N LEU A 447 -5.94 1.05 -17.54
CA LEU A 447 -6.80 -0.03 -18.02
C LEU A 447 -6.21 -0.72 -19.26
N VAL A 448 -5.86 0.06 -20.29
CA VAL A 448 -5.34 -0.46 -21.57
C VAL A 448 -4.04 -1.22 -21.35
N LEU A 449 -3.08 -0.63 -20.63
CA LEU A 449 -1.81 -1.31 -20.34
C LEU A 449 -1.99 -2.53 -19.46
N SER A 450 -2.88 -2.48 -18.49
CA SER A 450 -3.19 -3.65 -17.65
C SER A 450 -3.88 -4.76 -18.44
N TYR A 451 -4.71 -4.42 -19.44
CA TYR A 451 -5.32 -5.42 -20.32
C TYR A 451 -4.27 -6.23 -21.09
N PHE A 452 -3.21 -5.60 -21.58
CA PHE A 452 -2.15 -6.29 -22.32
C PHE A 452 -1.07 -6.91 -21.43
N LEU A 453 -0.73 -6.28 -20.31
CA LEU A 453 0.46 -6.62 -19.54
C LEU A 453 0.18 -7.27 -18.16
N ALA A 454 -1.03 -7.12 -17.59
CA ALA A 454 -1.32 -7.65 -16.26
C ALA A 454 -1.36 -9.19 -16.27
N PRO A 455 -0.51 -9.88 -15.53
CA PRO A 455 -0.57 -11.32 -15.40
C PRO A 455 -1.64 -11.73 -14.38
N GLU A 456 -2.25 -12.93 -14.60
CA GLU A 456 -3.08 -13.56 -13.57
C GLU A 456 -2.21 -14.45 -12.70
N THR A 457 -2.22 -14.18 -11.40
CA THR A 457 -1.39 -14.88 -10.41
C THR A 457 -2.21 -15.74 -9.44
N ARG A 458 -3.54 -15.72 -9.55
CA ARG A 458 -4.43 -16.48 -8.67
C ARG A 458 -4.14 -17.97 -8.75
N GLY A 459 -3.96 -18.61 -7.59
CA GLY A 459 -3.77 -20.05 -7.46
C GLY A 459 -2.40 -20.55 -7.89
N LYS A 460 -1.50 -19.65 -8.32
CA LYS A 460 -0.12 -20.00 -8.68
C LYS A 460 0.81 -19.85 -7.48
N SER A 461 1.83 -20.70 -7.40
CA SER A 461 2.88 -20.57 -6.41
C SER A 461 3.79 -19.37 -6.72
N LEU A 462 4.49 -18.85 -5.72
CA LEU A 462 5.48 -17.77 -5.94
C LEU A 462 6.60 -18.20 -6.90
N ALA A 463 6.96 -19.47 -6.95
CA ALA A 463 7.96 -20.00 -7.88
C ALA A 463 7.46 -19.93 -9.33
N GLU A 464 6.19 -20.23 -9.57
CA GLU A 464 5.58 -20.16 -10.91
C GLU A 464 5.36 -18.74 -11.39
N THR A 465 5.02 -17.81 -10.48
CA THR A 465 4.71 -16.43 -10.84
C THR A 465 5.95 -15.55 -10.96
N SER A 466 6.95 -15.77 -10.10
CA SER A 466 8.20 -15.03 -10.10
C SER A 466 9.27 -15.63 -10.99
N GLY A 467 9.18 -16.92 -11.34
CA GLY A 467 10.08 -17.59 -12.27
C GLY A 467 9.99 -16.96 -13.67
N ILE A 468 11.13 -16.81 -14.31
CA ILE A 468 11.21 -16.61 -15.75
C ILE A 468 11.37 -18.02 -16.30
N ASP A 469 10.38 -18.51 -17.03
CA ASP A 469 10.61 -19.69 -17.86
C ASP A 469 11.77 -19.35 -18.80
N ASP A 470 12.91 -19.98 -18.59
CA ASP A 470 13.99 -20.03 -19.56
C ASP A 470 13.47 -20.85 -20.78
N ARG A 471 12.70 -20.18 -21.64
CA ARG A 471 12.33 -20.66 -22.96
C ARG A 471 12.99 -19.79 -24.02
#